data_8fb0a9a533954cef00a74e2d36d48a58
#
_entry.id   8fb0a9a533954cef00a74e2d36d48a58
#
_cell.length_a   1.000
_cell.length_b   1.000
_cell.length_c   1.000
_cell.angle_alpha   90.00
_cell.angle_beta   90.00
_cell.angle_gamma   90.00
#
_symmetry.space_group_name_H-M   'P 1'
#
loop_
_entity.id
_entity.type
_entity.pdbx_description
1 polymer ?
#
loop_
_entity_poly.entity_id
_entity_poly.type
_entity_poly.pdbx_seq_one_letter_code
_entity_poly.pdbx_strand_id
1 'polypeptide(L)'
;MFVSSAKDHGEAFQMIPSGRAAAFYMDDALLYGERAKARDPHNWVVVGEEQSREIYSCMVRKDDPQFLALVNGALADLYRSGEINGIYQRWFQQPIPPKGLNLEFPMTSELKAIIAQPTSDPVQ
;
A
#
# COMPACT_ATOMS: atom_id res chain seq x y z
N MET A 1 -3.47 23.18 13.59
CA MET A 1 -3.18 22.63 12.24
C MET A 1 -4.40 22.90 11.36
N PHE A 2 -4.19 23.40 10.15
CA PHE A 2 -5.27 23.62 9.18
C PHE A 2 -5.30 22.46 8.20
N VAL A 3 -6.47 21.86 7.95
CA VAL A 3 -6.66 20.73 7.03
C VAL A 3 -7.43 21.21 5.81
N SER A 4 -6.89 20.94 4.63
CA SER A 4 -7.55 21.23 3.33
C SER A 4 -7.98 19.95 2.65
N SER A 5 -9.14 19.95 2.04
CA SER A 5 -9.64 18.84 1.22
C SER A 5 -9.17 18.97 -0.23
N ALA A 6 -8.98 17.83 -0.88
CA ALA A 6 -8.75 17.70 -2.31
C ALA A 6 -9.73 16.66 -2.88
N LYS A 7 -9.95 16.66 -4.20
CA LYS A 7 -10.89 15.72 -4.83
C LYS A 7 -10.31 14.29 -5.00
N ASP A 8 -8.99 14.20 -5.09
CA ASP A 8 -8.27 12.94 -5.25
C ASP A 8 -6.83 13.05 -4.71
N HIS A 9 -6.11 11.94 -4.64
CA HIS A 9 -4.75 11.86 -4.10
C HIS A 9 -3.74 12.65 -4.94
N GLY A 10 -3.89 12.66 -6.27
CA GLY A 10 -3.02 13.41 -7.16
C GLY A 10 -3.14 14.92 -6.94
N GLU A 11 -4.38 15.43 -6.77
CA GLU A 11 -4.60 16.84 -6.43
C GLU A 11 -4.04 17.17 -5.04
N ALA A 12 -4.26 16.30 -4.04
CA ALA A 12 -3.70 16.48 -2.70
C ALA A 12 -2.17 16.57 -2.74
N PHE A 13 -1.51 15.67 -3.46
CA PHE A 13 -0.05 15.71 -3.63
C PHE A 13 0.41 17.01 -4.32
N GLN A 14 -0.28 17.48 -5.36
CA GLN A 14 0.06 18.71 -6.08
C GLN A 14 -0.07 19.98 -5.23
N MET A 15 -0.78 19.92 -4.12
CA MET A 15 -0.84 21.05 -3.18
C MET A 15 0.49 21.33 -2.51
N ILE A 16 1.38 20.32 -2.37
CA ILE A 16 2.69 20.49 -1.74
C ILE A 16 3.64 21.29 -2.65
N PRO A 17 3.98 20.85 -3.89
CA PRO A 17 4.88 21.59 -4.76
C PRO A 17 4.34 22.97 -5.15
N SER A 18 3.02 23.17 -5.09
CA SER A 18 2.41 24.50 -5.33
C SER A 18 2.42 25.42 -4.09
N GLY A 19 2.95 24.96 -2.96
CA GLY A 19 3.01 25.73 -1.72
C GLY A 19 1.67 25.92 -1.00
N ARG A 20 0.60 25.23 -1.44
CA ARG A 20 -0.71 25.29 -0.82
C ARG A 20 -0.84 24.41 0.43
N ALA A 21 0.01 23.39 0.54
CA ALA A 21 0.10 22.52 1.71
C ALA A 21 1.57 22.25 2.06
N ALA A 22 1.84 22.04 3.35
CA ALA A 22 3.18 21.67 3.83
C ALA A 22 3.40 20.16 3.84
N ALA A 23 2.32 19.36 3.93
CA ALA A 23 2.36 17.91 3.98
C ALA A 23 1.06 17.31 3.41
N PHE A 24 1.15 16.07 2.96
CA PHE A 24 0.02 15.23 2.56
C PHE A 24 0.00 13.99 3.46
N TYR A 25 -1.15 13.71 4.04
CA TYR A 25 -1.36 12.58 4.95
C TYR A 25 -2.27 11.55 4.29
N MET A 26 -1.81 10.31 4.20
CA MET A 26 -2.51 9.19 3.56
C MET A 26 -1.85 7.86 3.96
N ASP A 27 -2.43 6.73 3.54
CA ASP A 27 -1.83 5.40 3.66
C ASP A 27 -0.44 5.37 3.00
N ASP A 28 0.49 4.68 3.62
CA ASP A 28 1.89 4.62 3.20
C ASP A 28 2.06 4.16 1.75
N ALA A 29 1.42 3.06 1.34
CA ALA A 29 1.49 2.55 -0.03
C ALA A 29 1.02 3.59 -1.07
N LEU A 30 0.00 4.39 -0.75
CA LEU A 30 -0.50 5.47 -1.60
C LEU A 30 0.46 6.65 -1.63
N LEU A 31 1.08 7.01 -0.50
CA LEU A 31 2.12 8.05 -0.44
C LEU A 31 3.33 7.68 -1.31
N TYR A 32 3.83 6.45 -1.20
CA TYR A 32 4.91 5.95 -2.06
C TYR A 32 4.51 5.92 -3.53
N GLY A 33 3.25 5.60 -3.84
CA GLY A 33 2.70 5.65 -5.19
C GLY A 33 2.65 7.05 -5.78
N GLU A 34 2.22 8.06 -5.03
CA GLU A 34 2.20 9.46 -5.48
C GLU A 34 3.63 10.01 -5.60
N ARG A 35 4.53 9.68 -4.66
CA ARG A 35 5.95 10.01 -4.75
C ARG A 35 6.58 9.49 -6.04
N ALA A 36 6.33 8.23 -6.39
CA ALA A 36 6.88 7.61 -7.60
C ALA A 36 6.40 8.26 -8.91
N LYS A 37 5.23 8.91 -8.90
CA LYS A 37 4.68 9.67 -10.04
C LYS A 37 5.21 11.09 -10.13
N ALA A 38 5.86 11.60 -9.09
CA ALA A 38 6.39 12.95 -9.07
C ALA A 38 7.47 13.15 -10.15
N ARG A 39 7.64 14.40 -10.63
CA ARG A 39 8.68 14.74 -11.58
C ARG A 39 10.08 14.37 -11.08
N ASP A 40 10.34 14.62 -9.78
CA ASP A 40 11.58 14.31 -9.09
C ASP A 40 11.26 13.58 -7.78
N PRO A 41 11.07 12.23 -7.80
CA PRO A 41 10.63 11.45 -6.64
C PRO A 41 11.54 11.58 -5.42
N HIS A 42 12.85 11.76 -5.63
CA HIS A 42 13.84 11.85 -4.55
C HIS A 42 13.79 13.18 -3.77
N ASN A 43 13.04 14.18 -4.26
CA ASN A 43 12.79 15.42 -3.52
C ASN A 43 11.70 15.27 -2.45
N TRP A 44 11.06 14.10 -2.38
CA TRP A 44 9.95 13.82 -1.46
C TRP A 44 10.29 12.66 -0.56
N VAL A 45 9.91 12.78 0.69
CA VAL A 45 10.14 11.75 1.71
C VAL A 45 8.82 11.43 2.43
N VAL A 46 8.58 10.16 2.68
CA VAL A 46 7.50 9.70 3.54
C VAL A 46 8.06 9.61 4.95
N VAL A 47 7.44 10.33 5.90
CA VAL A 47 7.91 10.46 7.28
C VAL A 47 6.74 10.44 8.26
N GLY A 48 7.04 10.22 9.53
CA GLY A 48 6.08 10.23 10.62
C GLY A 48 5.90 8.85 11.22
N GLU A 49 5.20 8.81 12.34
CA GLU A 49 4.78 7.56 12.99
C GLU A 49 3.43 7.11 12.42
N GLU A 50 3.25 5.80 12.30
CA GLU A 50 1.96 5.22 11.91
C GLU A 50 0.88 5.62 12.91
N GLN A 51 -0.24 6.15 12.40
CA GLN A 51 -1.36 6.59 13.25
C GLN A 51 -2.45 5.52 13.35
N SER A 52 -2.53 4.63 12.37
CA SER A 52 -3.46 3.50 12.31
C SER A 52 -2.83 2.35 11.55
N ARG A 53 -3.39 1.16 11.72
CA ARG A 53 -3.06 -0.02 10.91
C ARG A 53 -4.29 -0.43 10.13
N GLU A 54 -4.14 -0.47 8.81
CA GLU A 54 -5.22 -0.84 7.90
C GLU A 54 -4.76 -1.97 7.00
N ILE A 55 -5.66 -2.92 6.72
CA ILE A 55 -5.36 -4.06 5.87
C ILE A 55 -6.18 -3.96 4.58
N TYR A 56 -5.51 -4.09 3.46
CA TYR A 56 -6.17 -4.34 2.18
C TYR A 56 -6.66 -5.77 2.12
N SER A 57 -7.95 -5.95 1.84
CA SER A 57 -8.59 -7.25 1.82
C SER A 57 -9.36 -7.47 0.52
N CYS A 58 -9.51 -8.74 0.13
CA CYS A 58 -10.40 -9.11 -0.96
C CYS A 58 -11.85 -9.16 -0.47
N MET A 59 -12.72 -8.33 -1.05
CA MET A 59 -14.15 -8.43 -0.79
C MET A 59 -14.74 -9.57 -1.62
N VAL A 60 -15.41 -10.50 -0.95
CA VAL A 60 -16.12 -11.61 -1.57
C VAL A 60 -17.61 -11.50 -1.29
N ARG A 61 -18.41 -12.31 -2.01
CA ARG A 61 -19.86 -12.34 -1.83
C ARG A 61 -20.21 -12.81 -0.41
N LYS A 62 -21.13 -12.10 0.25
CA LYS A 62 -21.70 -12.54 1.51
C LYS A 62 -22.44 -13.86 1.30
N ASP A 63 -22.43 -14.72 2.28
CA ASP A 63 -23.12 -16.02 2.26
C ASP A 63 -22.60 -17.02 1.21
N ASP A 64 -21.33 -16.86 0.79
CA ASP A 64 -20.61 -17.80 -0.08
C ASP A 64 -19.36 -18.35 0.63
N PRO A 65 -19.55 -19.26 1.62
CA PRO A 65 -18.44 -19.79 2.41
C PRO A 65 -17.48 -20.65 1.58
N GLN A 66 -17.94 -21.25 0.48
CA GLN A 66 -17.09 -22.06 -0.39
C GLN A 66 -16.09 -21.19 -1.15
N PHE A 67 -16.55 -20.06 -1.70
CA PHE A 67 -15.67 -19.12 -2.39
C PHE A 67 -14.72 -18.43 -1.42
N LEU A 68 -15.19 -18.05 -0.23
CA LEU A 68 -14.33 -17.50 0.83
C LEU A 68 -13.22 -18.48 1.21
N ALA A 69 -13.54 -19.76 1.40
CA ALA A 69 -12.55 -20.78 1.72
C ALA A 69 -11.53 -20.98 0.60
N LEU A 70 -11.96 -20.92 -0.67
CA LEU A 70 -11.09 -20.99 -1.83
C LEU A 70 -10.10 -19.82 -1.86
N VAL A 71 -10.59 -18.59 -1.69
CA VAL A 71 -9.75 -17.38 -1.68
C VAL A 71 -8.75 -17.42 -0.52
N ASN A 72 -9.21 -17.73 0.69
CA ASN A 72 -8.34 -17.83 1.86
C ASN A 72 -7.29 -18.93 1.71
N GLY A 73 -7.67 -20.08 1.14
CA GLY A 73 -6.74 -21.17 0.84
C GLY A 73 -5.65 -20.76 -0.13
N ALA A 74 -6.02 -20.15 -1.25
CA ALA A 74 -5.08 -19.67 -2.26
C ALA A 74 -4.10 -18.62 -1.70
N LEU A 75 -4.59 -17.66 -0.90
CA LEU A 75 -3.74 -16.66 -0.25
C LEU A 75 -2.80 -17.29 0.77
N ALA A 76 -3.29 -18.23 1.57
CA ALA A 76 -2.47 -18.93 2.55
C ALA A 76 -1.36 -19.76 1.88
N ASP A 77 -1.63 -20.41 0.76
CA ASP A 77 -0.63 -21.16 0.00
C ASP A 77 0.41 -20.23 -0.62
N LEU A 78 -0.01 -19.08 -1.16
CA LEU A 78 0.88 -18.04 -1.68
C LEU A 78 1.83 -17.51 -0.59
N TYR A 79 1.35 -17.32 0.62
CA TYR A 79 2.16 -16.89 1.76
C TYR A 79 3.13 -17.98 2.22
N ARG A 80 2.65 -19.23 2.39
CA ARG A 80 3.48 -20.36 2.83
C ARG A 80 4.56 -20.75 1.82
N SER A 81 4.27 -20.65 0.52
CA SER A 81 5.25 -20.93 -0.53
C SER A 81 6.35 -19.87 -0.63
N GLY A 82 6.10 -18.68 -0.10
CA GLY A 82 6.99 -17.52 -0.23
C GLY A 82 6.88 -16.79 -1.56
N GLU A 83 6.01 -17.21 -2.48
CA GLU A 83 5.78 -16.53 -3.77
C GLU A 83 5.36 -15.08 -3.61
N ILE A 84 4.67 -14.76 -2.51
CA ILE A 84 4.27 -13.39 -2.17
C ILE A 84 5.46 -12.42 -2.16
N ASN A 85 6.65 -12.87 -1.74
CA ASN A 85 7.85 -12.03 -1.72
C ASN A 85 8.25 -11.58 -3.13
N GLY A 86 8.20 -12.49 -4.10
CA GLY A 86 8.47 -12.18 -5.52
C GLY A 86 7.42 -11.24 -6.12
N ILE A 87 6.16 -11.42 -5.76
CA ILE A 87 5.05 -10.53 -6.17
C ILE A 87 5.26 -9.14 -5.57
N TYR A 88 5.53 -9.07 -4.27
CA TYR A 88 5.79 -7.79 -3.60
C TYR A 88 6.97 -7.05 -4.21
N GLN A 89 8.10 -7.75 -4.42
CA GLN A 89 9.28 -7.18 -5.04
C GLN A 89 8.97 -6.59 -6.42
N ARG A 90 8.23 -7.31 -7.26
CA ARG A 90 7.86 -6.87 -8.61
C ARG A 90 7.03 -5.60 -8.62
N TRP A 91 6.07 -5.47 -7.70
CA TRP A 91 5.09 -4.38 -7.72
C TRP A 91 5.44 -3.19 -6.84
N PHE A 92 6.33 -3.36 -5.85
CA PHE A 92 6.66 -2.33 -4.88
C PHE A 92 8.13 -1.91 -4.85
N GLN A 93 9.02 -2.72 -5.43
CA GLN A 93 10.48 -2.51 -5.33
C GLN A 93 11.21 -2.54 -6.68
N GLN A 94 10.49 -2.72 -7.77
CA GLN A 94 11.03 -2.75 -9.14
C GLN A 94 10.25 -1.82 -10.06
N PRO A 95 10.84 -1.43 -11.22
CA PRO A 95 10.13 -0.64 -12.21
C PRO A 95 8.90 -1.37 -12.77
N ILE A 96 7.72 -0.76 -12.64
CA ILE A 96 6.43 -1.31 -13.05
C ILE A 96 6.12 -0.93 -14.50
N PRO A 97 5.90 -1.90 -15.41
CA PRO A 97 5.50 -1.60 -16.79
C PRO A 97 4.12 -0.92 -16.85
N PRO A 98 3.83 -0.13 -17.89
CA PRO A 98 4.72 0.29 -18.99
C PRO A 98 5.57 1.52 -18.68
N LYS A 99 5.28 2.25 -17.60
CA LYS A 99 5.89 3.55 -17.31
C LYS A 99 7.24 3.45 -16.57
N GLY A 100 7.61 2.28 -16.07
CA GLY A 100 8.84 2.09 -15.30
C GLY A 100 8.86 2.78 -13.93
N LEU A 101 7.69 3.12 -13.38
CA LEU A 101 7.60 3.70 -12.04
C LEU A 101 8.05 2.67 -11.00
N ASN A 102 8.91 3.08 -10.08
CA ASN A 102 9.32 2.27 -8.94
C ASN A 102 8.91 2.97 -7.66
N LEU A 103 8.11 2.28 -6.83
CA LEU A 103 7.66 2.84 -5.57
C LEU A 103 8.78 2.93 -4.54
N GLU A 104 9.80 2.07 -4.67
CA GLU A 104 10.89 1.94 -3.68
C GLU A 104 10.34 1.75 -2.25
N PHE A 105 9.27 0.95 -2.15
CA PHE A 105 8.55 0.70 -0.91
C PHE A 105 8.96 -0.65 -0.33
N PRO A 106 9.81 -0.67 0.71
CA PRO A 106 10.23 -1.92 1.34
C PRO A 106 9.07 -2.54 2.12
N MET A 107 9.03 -3.88 2.13
CA MET A 107 8.05 -4.62 2.94
C MET A 107 8.26 -4.34 4.43
N THR A 108 7.21 -3.86 5.10
CA THR A 108 7.25 -3.53 6.53
C THR A 108 7.42 -4.78 7.41
N SER A 109 7.83 -4.59 8.67
CA SER A 109 7.92 -5.67 9.66
C SER A 109 6.56 -6.30 9.95
N GLU A 110 5.52 -5.49 9.97
CA GLU A 110 4.12 -5.87 10.20
C GLU A 110 3.62 -6.77 9.07
N LEU A 111 3.85 -6.38 7.81
CA LEU A 111 3.46 -7.20 6.66
C LEU A 111 4.22 -8.54 6.65
N LYS A 112 5.52 -8.53 6.99
CA LYS A 112 6.30 -9.78 7.13
C LYS A 112 5.73 -10.69 8.22
N ALA A 113 5.29 -10.13 9.34
CA ALA A 113 4.65 -10.90 10.42
C ALA A 113 3.32 -11.52 9.97
N ILE A 114 2.48 -10.79 9.23
CA ILE A 114 1.22 -11.29 8.66
C ILE A 114 1.49 -12.41 7.65
N ILE A 115 2.49 -12.27 6.80
CA ILE A 115 2.88 -13.31 5.84
C ILE A 115 3.35 -14.58 6.55
N ALA A 116 4.11 -14.43 7.65
CA ALA A 116 4.61 -15.56 8.42
C ALA A 116 3.50 -16.31 9.18
N GLN A 117 2.44 -15.62 9.59
CA GLN A 117 1.29 -16.17 10.30
C GLN A 117 -0.02 -15.63 9.70
N PRO A 118 -0.44 -16.14 8.53
CA PRO A 118 -1.66 -15.68 7.87
C PRO A 118 -2.88 -15.92 8.74
N THR A 119 -3.70 -14.90 8.94
CA THR A 119 -4.98 -14.99 9.65
C THR A 119 -6.08 -14.31 8.83
N SER A 120 -7.32 -14.77 9.02
CA SER A 120 -8.53 -14.11 8.53
C SER A 120 -9.20 -13.24 9.59
N ASP A 121 -8.60 -13.14 10.78
CA ASP A 121 -9.13 -12.33 11.86
C ASP A 121 -8.93 -10.84 11.54
N PRO A 122 -9.89 -9.99 11.89
CA PRO A 122 -9.76 -8.54 11.71
C PRO A 122 -8.61 -8.00 12.56
N VAL A 123 -7.91 -7.01 12.04
CA VAL A 123 -6.90 -6.27 12.81
C VAL A 123 -7.61 -5.44 13.87
N GLN A 124 -7.10 -5.52 15.09
CA GLN A 124 -7.55 -4.70 16.22
C GLN A 124 -6.70 -3.44 16.35
#